data_ebe434a3883ed20f947cd6d395ada9dc
#
_entry.id   ebe434a3883ed20f947cd6d395ada9dc
#
_cell.length_a   1.000
_cell.length_b   1.000
_cell.length_c   1.000
_cell.angle_alpha   90.00
_cell.angle_beta   90.00
_cell.angle_gamma   90.00
#
_symmetry.space_group_name_H-M   'P 1'
#
loop_
_entity.id
_entity.type
_entity.pdbx_description
1 polymer ?
#
loop_
_entity_poly.entity_id
_entity_poly.type
_entity_poly.pdbx_seq_one_letter_code
_entity_poly.pdbx_strand_id
1 'polypeptide(L)' 'MSMEKKIFMARVADQAERYEDMVAFLKEIMQESTDDLSVDVRNLLSVGFKNLIGS' A
#
# COMPACT_ATOMS: atom_id res chain seq x y z
N MET A 1 9.70 -12.05 -1.96
CA MET A 1 10.05 -10.62 -2.05
C MET A 1 10.19 -10.02 -0.67
N SER A 2 11.13 -9.12 -0.48
CA SER A 2 11.28 -8.44 0.79
C SER A 2 10.14 -7.43 0.98
N MET A 3 9.82 -7.14 2.23
CA MET A 3 8.76 -6.19 2.54
C MET A 3 9.08 -4.79 2.02
N GLU A 4 10.35 -4.41 2.08
CA GLU A 4 10.79 -3.12 1.55
C GLU A 4 10.46 -2.97 0.07
N LYS A 5 10.66 -4.04 -0.69
CA LYS A 5 10.39 -4.02 -2.12
C LYS A 5 8.91 -3.86 -2.39
N LYS A 6 8.06 -4.52 -1.59
CA LYS A 6 6.61 -4.38 -1.73
C LYS A 6 6.15 -2.96 -1.40
N ILE A 7 6.71 -2.37 -0.36
CA ILE A 7 6.39 -0.99 0.00
C ILE A 7 6.80 -0.05 -1.13
N PHE A 8 7.98 -0.27 -1.71
CA PHE A 8 8.45 0.52 -2.83
C PHE A 8 7.50 0.41 -4.02
N MET A 9 7.05 -0.82 -4.33
CA MET A 9 6.11 -1.03 -5.44
C MET A 9 4.78 -0.34 -5.17
N ALA A 10 4.31 -0.35 -3.94
CA ALA A 10 3.09 0.36 -3.58
C ALA A 10 3.23 1.86 -3.80
N ARG A 11 4.38 2.42 -3.46
CA ARG A 11 4.65 3.85 -3.69
C ARG A 11 4.71 4.17 -5.17
N VAL A 12 5.30 3.30 -5.96
CA VAL A 12 5.35 3.49 -7.42
C VAL A 12 3.93 3.48 -7.99
N ALA A 13 3.10 2.56 -7.52
CA ALA A 13 1.71 2.51 -7.95
C ALA A 13 0.95 3.78 -7.57
N ASP A 14 1.23 4.33 -6.39
CA ASP A 14 0.63 5.58 -5.96
C ASP A 14 1.01 6.72 -6.91
N GLN A 15 2.28 6.82 -7.26
CA GLN A 15 2.75 7.86 -8.17
C GLN A 15 2.18 7.72 -9.57
N ALA A 16 1.91 6.49 -9.97
CA ALA A 16 1.31 6.20 -11.27
C ALA A 16 -0.22 6.27 -11.25
N GLU A 17 -0.79 6.63 -10.12
CA GLU A 17 -2.23 6.70 -9.92
C GLU A 17 -2.93 5.35 -10.12
N ARG A 18 -2.21 4.28 -9.86
CA ARG A 18 -2.73 2.92 -9.95
C ARG A 18 -3.14 2.44 -8.58
N TYR A 19 -4.18 3.04 -8.03
CA TYR A 19 -4.56 2.81 -6.64
C TYR A 19 -5.05 1.39 -6.38
N GLU A 20 -5.63 0.74 -7.38
CA GLU A 20 -6.04 -0.65 -7.23
C GLU A 20 -4.83 -1.55 -6.98
N ASP A 21 -3.77 -1.36 -7.77
CA ASP A 21 -2.54 -2.11 -7.58
C ASP A 21 -1.88 -1.77 -6.25
N MET A 22 -1.87 -0.48 -5.91
CA MET A 22 -1.33 -0.01 -4.66
C MET A 22 -1.99 -0.72 -3.47
N VAL A 23 -3.31 -0.75 -3.45
CA VAL A 23 -4.04 -1.40 -2.37
C VAL A 23 -3.77 -2.90 -2.35
N ALA A 24 -3.65 -3.53 -3.51
CA ALA A 24 -3.35 -4.95 -3.58
C ALA A 24 -1.99 -5.25 -2.94
N PHE A 25 -0.97 -4.47 -3.25
CA PHE A 25 0.35 -4.64 -2.63
C PHE A 25 0.28 -4.44 -1.12
N LEU A 26 -0.45 -3.43 -0.68
CA LEU A 26 -0.57 -3.14 0.75
C LEU A 26 -1.31 -4.25 1.48
N LYS A 27 -2.31 -4.86 0.85
CA LYS A 27 -3.00 -5.99 1.44
C LYS A 27 -2.05 -7.18 1.63
N GLU A 28 -1.20 -7.43 0.65
CA GLU A 28 -0.21 -8.49 0.77
C GLU A 28 0.75 -8.24 1.94
N ILE A 29 1.18 -6.98 2.09
CA ILE A 29 2.04 -6.60 3.20
C ILE A 29 1.35 -6.88 4.53
N MET A 30 0.08 -6.53 4.63
CA MET A 30 -0.68 -6.76 5.86
C MET A 30 -0.83 -8.24 6.17
N GLN A 31 -0.98 -9.07 5.15
CA GLN A 31 -1.11 -10.51 5.36
C GLN A 31 0.18 -11.14 5.86
N GLU A 32 1.32 -10.61 5.42
CA GLU A 32 2.62 -11.13 5.85
C GLU A 32 3.02 -10.60 7.20
N SER A 33 2.64 -9.37 7.52
CA SER A 33 3.00 -8.72 8.76
C SER A 33 1.83 -8.78 9.73
N THR A 34 1.96 -9.56 10.79
CA THR A 34 0.87 -9.72 11.74
C THR A 34 0.91 -8.72 12.87
N ASP A 35 2.07 -8.14 13.17
CA ASP A 35 2.20 -7.38 14.41
C ASP A 35 2.46 -5.89 14.25
N ASP A 36 3.20 -5.48 13.24
CA ASP A 36 3.56 -4.07 13.15
C ASP A 36 3.42 -3.56 11.74
N LEU A 37 2.30 -2.95 11.48
CA LEU A 37 2.17 -2.14 10.29
C LEU A 37 2.89 -0.82 10.57
N SER A 38 3.90 -0.52 9.78
CA SER A 38 4.57 0.76 9.91
C SER A 38 3.58 1.89 9.60
N VAL A 39 3.88 3.06 10.14
CA VAL A 39 3.04 4.24 9.89
C VAL A 39 2.95 4.50 8.39
N ASP A 40 4.04 4.27 7.67
CA ASP A 40 4.06 4.47 6.22
C ASP A 40 3.03 3.60 5.50
N VAL A 41 2.95 2.31 5.88
CA VAL A 41 1.99 1.39 5.27
C VAL A 41 0.56 1.83 5.56
N ARG A 42 0.29 2.25 6.78
CA ARG A 42 -1.04 2.71 7.16
C ARG A 42 -1.42 3.97 6.40
N ASN A 43 -0.48 4.89 6.24
CA ASN A 43 -0.72 6.12 5.47
C ASN A 43 -0.99 5.81 4.02
N LEU A 44 -0.22 4.91 3.43
CA LEU A 44 -0.42 4.51 2.04
C LEU A 44 -1.79 3.85 1.84
N LEU A 45 -2.20 3.01 2.79
CA LEU A 45 -3.52 2.40 2.74
C LEU A 45 -4.63 3.44 2.76
N SER A 46 -4.51 4.41 3.66
CA SER A 46 -5.49 5.47 3.77
C SER A 46 -5.59 6.26 2.46
N VAL A 47 -4.44 6.62 1.90
CA VAL A 47 -4.40 7.35 0.62
C VAL A 47 -4.99 6.51 -0.50
N GLY A 48 -4.62 5.23 -0.57
CA GLY A 48 -5.13 4.35 -1.61
C GLY A 48 -6.64 4.20 -1.57
N PHE A 49 -7.20 3.93 -0.42
CA PHE A 49 -8.65 3.79 -0.27
C PHE A 49 -9.37 5.10 -0.57
N LYS A 50 -8.82 6.20 -0.08
CA LYS A 50 -9.41 7.50 -0.32
C LYS A 50 -9.52 7.81 -1.81
N ASN A 51 -8.46 7.52 -2.56
CA ASN A 51 -8.45 7.78 -3.99
C ASN A 51 -9.33 6.80 -4.76
N LEU A 52 -9.43 5.56 -4.30
CA LEU A 52 -10.31 4.58 -4.92
C LEU A 52 -11.78 4.97 -4.78
N ILE A 53 -12.12 5.56 -3.64
CA ILE A 53 -13.48 6.01 -3.38
C ILE A 53 -13.79 7.29 -4.17
N GLY A 54 -12.76 7.97 -4.64
CA GLY A 54 -12.96 9.14 -5.46
C GLY A 54 -13.17 10.41 -4.66
N SER A 55 -12.33 10.61 -3.70
CA SER A 55 -12.40 11.81 -2.86
C SER A 55 -12.29 13.09 -3.68
#